data_74c15d1dddb1125952b403f349d812e0
#
_entry.id   74c15d1dddb1125952b403f349d812e0
#
_cell.length_a   1.000
_cell.length_b   1.000
_cell.length_c   1.000
_cell.angle_alpha   90.00
_cell.angle_beta   90.00
_cell.angle_gamma   90.00
#
_symmetry.space_group_name_H-M   'P 1'
#
loop_
_entity.id
_entity.type
_entity.pdbx_description
1 polymer ?
#
loop_
_entity_poly.entity_id
_entity_poly.type
_entity_poly.pdbx_seq_one_letter_code
_entity_poly.pdbx_strand_id
1 'polypeptide(L)'
;MPKSRTKTNLYDIDLVMRAIQDRFAIQVSDNPSLQRLITEIEQAGYKTDLSWNTWRRLFGMIKNEHSQSITTLNILSDFAGFPSWVEFLQSNSLETVRDFNFRFAHYVAGNTSLPDIHAAFVAMGPSAAFYRFLQQCLILAAGQNQSDVIRSIYQNEAWFPFDVQNKDAAYEEFNLHQLVGIYCFQKSIPGFADALSESAQALKRVLQYCVQYGIGAEEYIKLFNRAADLKLFESEPDFLYSILAYHHYLLGDADSAKSHLDQLGKYEIAPERLLPSGRIRCLQWALSKHEVTDGDISAIVANDFKLFKNKAQHLDAFSFYLLYVLRYLYHAERNELGIKLMATYYPKGPSSISFWSGVVWNRLRIYIAALHMKLNNHEAALNAFNKIRVEWFDTFQFKSDLNDYVELQNAIKAKNKNPRSRGKEKRG
;
A
#
# COMPACT_ATOMS: atom_id res chain seq x y z
N MET A 1 28.40 39.08 -8.50
CA MET A 1 26.96 38.83 -8.31
C MET A 1 26.78 37.38 -7.86
N PRO A 2 26.12 37.08 -6.76
CA PRO A 2 25.86 35.69 -6.37
C PRO A 2 24.89 35.07 -7.39
N LYS A 3 25.30 33.94 -8.00
CA LYS A 3 24.45 33.18 -8.90
C LYS A 3 23.21 32.72 -8.13
N SER A 4 22.03 33.16 -8.53
CA SER A 4 20.76 32.70 -7.99
C SER A 4 20.67 31.19 -8.20
N ARG A 5 20.78 30.43 -7.11
CA ARG A 5 20.53 28.98 -7.11
C ARG A 5 19.03 28.77 -7.05
N THR A 6 18.43 28.49 -8.17
CA THR A 6 17.06 27.99 -8.21
C THR A 6 17.03 26.66 -7.47
N LYS A 7 16.19 26.53 -6.44
CA LYS A 7 15.90 25.21 -5.82
C LYS A 7 15.20 24.35 -6.88
N THR A 8 15.97 23.56 -7.61
CA THR A 8 15.44 22.61 -8.58
C THR A 8 14.87 21.44 -7.82
N ASN A 9 13.65 21.07 -8.12
CA ASN A 9 13.01 19.87 -7.56
C ASN A 9 13.72 18.63 -8.10
N LEU A 10 14.07 17.66 -7.26
CA LEU A 10 14.66 16.39 -7.67
C LEU A 10 13.79 15.67 -8.72
N TYR A 11 12.50 15.82 -8.64
CA TYR A 11 11.53 15.29 -9.59
C TYR A 11 11.74 15.82 -11.03
N ASP A 12 12.01 17.11 -11.19
CA ASP A 12 12.21 17.71 -12.50
C ASP A 12 13.52 17.22 -13.15
N ILE A 13 14.53 16.92 -12.32
CA ILE A 13 15.79 16.33 -12.78
C ILE A 13 15.54 14.90 -13.27
N ASP A 14 14.82 14.09 -12.52
CA ASP A 14 14.47 12.72 -12.94
C ASP A 14 13.67 12.70 -14.25
N LEU A 15 12.77 13.67 -14.45
CA LEU A 15 12.02 13.83 -15.70
C LEU A 15 12.93 14.07 -16.90
N VAL A 16 13.85 15.02 -16.81
CA VAL A 16 14.77 15.33 -17.93
C VAL A 16 15.70 14.16 -18.18
N MET A 17 16.16 13.45 -17.14
CA MET A 17 17.01 12.27 -17.30
C MET A 17 16.28 11.12 -18.00
N ARG A 18 15.00 10.91 -17.71
CA ARG A 18 14.16 9.95 -18.45
C ARG A 18 13.96 10.36 -19.90
N ALA A 19 13.64 11.62 -20.15
CA ALA A 19 13.48 12.13 -21.51
C ALA A 19 14.75 11.93 -22.37
N ILE A 20 15.94 12.09 -21.77
CA ILE A 20 17.21 11.80 -22.43
C ILE A 20 17.36 10.30 -22.71
N GLN A 21 17.09 9.43 -21.74
CA GLN A 21 17.16 7.98 -21.93
C GLN A 21 16.19 7.49 -23.02
N ASP A 22 14.98 8.01 -23.04
CA ASP A 22 13.96 7.67 -24.03
C ASP A 22 14.35 8.13 -25.43
N ARG A 23 14.89 9.35 -25.54
CA ARG A 23 15.36 9.90 -26.83
C ARG A 23 16.47 9.08 -27.47
N PHE A 24 17.41 8.61 -26.66
CA PHE A 24 18.54 7.79 -27.12
C PHE A 24 18.31 6.28 -27.02
N ALA A 25 17.13 5.85 -26.56
CA ALA A 25 16.74 4.47 -26.36
C ALA A 25 17.76 3.66 -25.49
N ILE A 26 18.34 4.31 -24.46
CA ILE A 26 19.31 3.71 -23.55
C ILE A 26 18.86 3.90 -22.13
N GLN A 27 18.61 2.78 -21.43
CA GLN A 27 18.35 2.77 -20.01
C GLN A 27 19.68 2.67 -19.24
N VAL A 28 19.90 3.60 -18.31
CA VAL A 28 21.13 3.69 -17.53
C VAL A 28 20.91 3.03 -16.17
N SER A 29 21.61 1.91 -15.95
CA SER A 29 21.60 1.16 -14.67
C SER A 29 22.98 1.04 -14.03
N ASP A 30 24.06 1.27 -14.80
CA ASP A 30 25.44 1.08 -14.40
C ASP A 30 26.40 2.01 -15.17
N ASN A 31 27.68 1.99 -14.80
CA ASN A 31 28.68 2.81 -15.47
C ASN A 31 28.87 2.50 -16.98
N PRO A 32 28.84 1.24 -17.46
CA PRO A 32 28.89 0.92 -18.88
C PRO A 32 27.71 1.50 -19.67
N SER A 33 26.46 1.37 -19.18
CA SER A 33 25.27 1.93 -19.84
C SER A 33 25.29 3.46 -19.85
N LEU A 34 25.79 4.09 -18.79
CA LEU A 34 26.03 5.52 -18.74
C LEU A 34 27.07 5.97 -19.78
N GLN A 35 28.18 5.27 -19.89
CA GLN A 35 29.21 5.57 -20.92
C GLN A 35 28.62 5.45 -22.33
N ARG A 36 27.82 4.44 -22.57
CA ARG A 36 27.13 4.25 -23.86
C ARG A 36 26.19 5.41 -24.16
N LEU A 37 25.40 5.86 -23.19
CA LEU A 37 24.52 7.01 -23.37
C LEU A 37 25.30 8.28 -23.73
N ILE A 38 26.38 8.57 -23.04
CA ILE A 38 27.22 9.74 -23.31
C ILE A 38 27.80 9.66 -24.73
N THR A 39 28.28 8.49 -25.14
CA THR A 39 28.80 8.27 -26.51
C THR A 39 27.74 8.54 -27.58
N GLU A 40 26.49 8.08 -27.38
CA GLU A 40 25.39 8.34 -28.33
C GLU A 40 25.01 9.82 -28.39
N ILE A 41 25.03 10.51 -27.23
CA ILE A 41 24.81 11.97 -27.18
C ILE A 41 25.90 12.71 -27.99
N GLU A 42 27.16 12.32 -27.85
CA GLU A 42 28.29 12.88 -28.60
C GLU A 42 28.21 12.60 -30.12
N GLN A 43 27.83 11.36 -30.48
CA GLN A 43 27.62 10.97 -31.87
C GLN A 43 26.44 11.72 -32.54
N ALA A 44 25.45 12.08 -31.75
CA ALA A 44 24.34 12.94 -32.17
C ALA A 44 24.74 14.43 -32.36
N GLY A 45 26.01 14.77 -32.10
CA GLY A 45 26.56 16.11 -32.32
C GLY A 45 26.46 17.05 -31.13
N TYR A 46 26.05 16.56 -29.94
CA TYR A 46 25.97 17.36 -28.72
C TYR A 46 27.34 17.42 -28.02
N LYS A 47 27.66 18.59 -27.45
CA LYS A 47 28.86 18.71 -26.60
C LYS A 47 28.52 18.32 -25.17
N THR A 48 29.17 17.28 -24.67
CA THR A 48 29.00 16.79 -23.31
C THR A 48 29.94 17.49 -22.33
N ASP A 49 29.72 18.79 -22.09
CA ASP A 49 30.53 19.59 -21.16
C ASP A 49 30.30 19.24 -19.67
N LEU A 50 29.59 18.14 -19.39
CA LEU A 50 29.37 17.66 -18.03
C LEU A 50 30.45 16.67 -17.62
N SER A 51 30.99 16.86 -16.40
CA SER A 51 31.98 15.91 -15.87
C SER A 51 31.37 14.52 -15.65
N TRP A 52 32.18 13.46 -15.71
CA TRP A 52 31.80 12.09 -15.40
C TRP A 52 31.10 11.97 -14.01
N ASN A 53 31.60 12.68 -13.01
CA ASN A 53 30.98 12.67 -11.67
C ASN A 53 29.63 13.43 -11.67
N THR A 54 29.45 14.42 -12.51
CA THR A 54 28.14 15.10 -12.67
C THR A 54 27.11 14.13 -13.24
N TRP A 55 27.44 13.39 -14.28
CA TRP A 55 26.62 12.35 -14.87
C TRP A 55 26.23 11.29 -13.82
N ARG A 56 27.19 10.77 -13.08
CA ARG A 56 26.96 9.77 -12.04
C ARG A 56 26.05 10.27 -10.91
N ARG A 57 26.12 11.56 -10.56
CA ARG A 57 25.21 12.18 -9.59
C ARG A 57 23.80 12.31 -10.14
N LEU A 58 23.66 12.72 -11.40
CA LEU A 58 22.36 12.85 -12.06
C LEU A 58 21.61 11.52 -12.15
N PHE A 59 22.34 10.42 -12.36
CA PHE A 59 21.77 9.05 -12.35
C PHE A 59 21.74 8.38 -10.98
N GLY A 60 21.98 9.11 -9.89
CA GLY A 60 21.92 8.57 -8.53
C GLY A 60 22.99 7.51 -8.19
N MET A 61 24.01 7.33 -9.04
CA MET A 61 25.11 6.36 -8.82
C MET A 61 26.06 6.78 -7.73
N ILE A 62 26.12 8.06 -7.41
CA ILE A 62 26.83 8.64 -6.29
C ILE A 62 25.97 9.72 -5.63
N LYS A 63 26.18 9.92 -4.33
CA LYS A 63 25.38 10.87 -3.54
C LYS A 63 25.42 12.27 -4.13
N ASN A 64 24.24 12.87 -4.32
CA ASN A 64 24.08 14.23 -4.82
C ASN A 64 23.73 15.15 -3.64
N GLU A 65 24.67 16.01 -3.24
CA GLU A 65 24.49 16.93 -2.11
C GLU A 65 24.18 18.38 -2.55
N HIS A 66 24.17 18.65 -3.84
CA HIS A 66 24.06 20.00 -4.36
C HIS A 66 22.97 20.14 -5.43
N SER A 67 22.27 21.27 -5.41
CA SER A 67 21.37 21.65 -6.50
C SER A 67 22.13 21.90 -7.79
N GLN A 68 21.56 21.51 -8.93
CA GLN A 68 22.16 21.72 -10.24
C GLN A 68 22.12 23.22 -10.62
N SER A 69 23.12 23.65 -11.41
CA SER A 69 23.13 25.00 -11.97
C SER A 69 22.14 25.11 -13.13
N ILE A 70 21.62 26.30 -13.39
CA ILE A 70 20.75 26.54 -14.56
C ILE A 70 21.46 26.20 -15.86
N THR A 71 22.76 26.37 -15.94
CA THR A 71 23.58 25.98 -17.09
C THR A 71 23.54 24.46 -17.29
N THR A 72 23.71 23.67 -16.22
CA THR A 72 23.60 22.21 -16.27
C THR A 72 22.20 21.79 -16.74
N LEU A 73 21.16 22.42 -16.21
CA LEU A 73 19.76 22.10 -16.55
C LEU A 73 19.45 22.42 -18.03
N ASN A 74 19.97 23.54 -18.57
CA ASN A 74 19.82 23.86 -19.97
C ASN A 74 20.54 22.87 -20.88
N ILE A 75 21.74 22.40 -20.50
CA ILE A 75 22.47 21.35 -21.23
C ILE A 75 21.65 20.05 -21.25
N LEU A 76 21.09 19.64 -20.12
CA LEU A 76 20.25 18.44 -20.04
C LEU A 76 18.98 18.58 -20.89
N SER A 77 18.36 19.77 -20.90
CA SER A 77 17.19 20.04 -21.72
C SER A 77 17.50 19.96 -23.21
N ASP A 78 18.66 20.44 -23.64
CA ASP A 78 19.12 20.32 -25.01
C ASP A 78 19.32 18.84 -25.42
N PHE A 79 19.91 18.03 -24.56
CA PHE A 79 20.00 16.59 -24.77
C PHE A 79 18.63 15.90 -24.84
N ALA A 80 17.64 16.40 -24.12
CA ALA A 80 16.25 15.93 -24.20
C ALA A 80 15.49 16.47 -25.42
N GLY A 81 16.08 17.40 -26.19
CA GLY A 81 15.50 17.99 -27.41
C GLY A 81 14.73 19.30 -27.20
N PHE A 82 14.97 19.98 -26.09
CA PHE A 82 14.33 21.24 -25.76
C PHE A 82 15.35 22.39 -25.72
N PRO A 83 15.04 23.56 -26.29
CA PRO A 83 15.98 24.67 -26.38
C PRO A 83 16.45 25.22 -25.02
N SER A 84 15.67 25.02 -23.96
CA SER A 84 15.99 25.50 -22.61
C SER A 84 15.30 24.67 -21.53
N TRP A 85 15.81 24.78 -20.28
CA TRP A 85 15.17 24.20 -19.09
C TRP A 85 13.74 24.73 -18.88
N VAL A 86 13.51 25.99 -19.18
CA VAL A 86 12.17 26.58 -19.05
C VAL A 86 11.20 25.95 -20.02
N GLU A 87 11.60 25.76 -21.27
CA GLU A 87 10.77 25.10 -22.30
C GLU A 87 10.57 23.63 -22.02
N PHE A 88 11.60 22.93 -21.52
CA PHE A 88 11.44 21.57 -21.02
C PHE A 88 10.37 21.47 -19.94
N LEU A 89 10.43 22.34 -18.91
CA LEU A 89 9.44 22.36 -17.83
C LEU A 89 8.05 22.71 -18.35
N GLN A 90 7.94 23.68 -19.25
CA GLN A 90 6.65 24.06 -19.84
C GLN A 90 6.04 22.90 -20.64
N SER A 91 6.84 22.16 -21.39
CA SER A 91 6.37 21.03 -22.20
C SER A 91 6.06 19.78 -21.37
N ASN A 92 6.72 19.59 -20.23
CA ASN A 92 6.67 18.31 -19.52
C ASN A 92 5.97 18.34 -18.14
N SER A 93 5.66 19.50 -17.53
CA SER A 93 5.31 19.42 -16.14
C SER A 93 3.96 19.94 -15.70
N LEU A 94 3.50 21.04 -16.13
CA LEU A 94 2.40 21.70 -15.42
C LEU A 94 1.25 22.16 -16.32
N GLU A 95 1.52 22.48 -17.56
CA GLU A 95 0.45 22.90 -18.46
C GLU A 95 -0.42 21.72 -18.86
N THR A 96 0.16 20.56 -19.17
CA THR A 96 -0.62 19.35 -19.47
C THR A 96 -1.49 18.94 -18.28
N VAL A 97 -0.93 18.97 -17.06
CA VAL A 97 -1.68 18.66 -15.83
C VAL A 97 -2.68 19.77 -15.50
N ARG A 98 -2.32 21.06 -15.69
CA ARG A 98 -3.24 22.19 -15.49
C ARG A 98 -4.34 22.22 -16.54
N ASP A 99 -4.00 22.02 -17.81
CA ASP A 99 -4.96 21.94 -18.90
C ASP A 99 -5.92 20.78 -18.70
N PHE A 100 -5.40 19.66 -18.26
CA PHE A 100 -6.23 18.51 -17.94
C PHE A 100 -7.10 18.77 -16.71
N ASN A 101 -6.59 19.30 -15.59
CA ASN A 101 -7.40 19.68 -14.43
C ASN A 101 -8.53 20.62 -14.82
N PHE A 102 -8.23 21.58 -15.69
CA PHE A 102 -9.22 22.52 -16.21
C PHE A 102 -10.27 21.79 -17.06
N ARG A 103 -9.87 20.97 -18.02
CA ARG A 103 -10.78 20.17 -18.86
C ARG A 103 -11.63 19.20 -18.05
N PHE A 104 -11.04 18.58 -17.03
CA PHE A 104 -11.79 17.67 -16.15
C PHE A 104 -12.79 18.43 -15.27
N ALA A 105 -12.42 19.57 -14.71
CA ALA A 105 -13.38 20.42 -14.01
C ALA A 105 -14.54 20.85 -14.92
N HIS A 106 -14.25 21.15 -16.18
CA HIS A 106 -15.28 21.41 -17.20
C HIS A 106 -16.14 20.19 -17.53
N TYR A 107 -15.54 18.99 -17.56
CA TYR A 107 -16.29 17.74 -17.74
C TYR A 107 -17.23 17.47 -16.56
N VAL A 108 -16.72 17.55 -15.35
CA VAL A 108 -17.54 17.40 -14.13
C VAL A 108 -18.65 18.45 -14.06
N ALA A 109 -18.41 19.66 -14.59
CA ALA A 109 -19.44 20.69 -14.74
C ALA A 109 -20.38 20.50 -15.94
N GLY A 110 -20.22 19.43 -16.73
CA GLY A 110 -21.02 19.14 -17.90
C GLY A 110 -20.69 19.96 -19.16
N ASN A 111 -19.56 20.66 -19.15
CA ASN A 111 -19.14 21.59 -20.23
C ASN A 111 -18.19 20.98 -21.25
N THR A 112 -17.72 19.73 -21.05
CA THR A 112 -16.76 19.03 -21.92
C THR A 112 -17.11 17.55 -22.00
N SER A 113 -16.79 16.90 -23.10
CA SER A 113 -17.07 15.47 -23.29
C SER A 113 -15.98 14.57 -22.73
N LEU A 114 -16.33 13.33 -22.37
CA LEU A 114 -15.37 12.31 -21.93
C LEU A 114 -14.30 11.98 -22.98
N PRO A 115 -14.61 11.92 -24.31
CA PRO A 115 -13.60 11.73 -25.36
C PRO A 115 -12.49 12.78 -25.39
N ASP A 116 -12.80 14.05 -25.08
CA ASP A 116 -11.79 15.11 -25.05
C ASP A 116 -10.80 14.92 -23.90
N ILE A 117 -11.31 14.42 -22.76
CA ILE A 117 -10.48 14.06 -21.61
C ILE A 117 -9.67 12.80 -21.89
N HIS A 118 -10.27 11.81 -22.55
CA HIS A 118 -9.60 10.58 -22.95
C HIS A 118 -8.36 10.87 -23.81
N ALA A 119 -8.46 11.76 -24.79
CA ALA A 119 -7.33 12.15 -25.63
C ALA A 119 -6.16 12.73 -24.80
N ALA A 120 -6.46 13.55 -23.81
CA ALA A 120 -5.44 14.09 -22.89
C ALA A 120 -4.82 12.99 -22.00
N PHE A 121 -5.60 12.02 -21.54
CA PHE A 121 -5.10 10.88 -20.77
C PHE A 121 -4.19 9.95 -21.59
N VAL A 122 -4.57 9.64 -22.80
CA VAL A 122 -3.75 8.81 -23.71
C VAL A 122 -2.38 9.44 -23.92
N ALA A 123 -2.32 10.79 -24.01
CA ALA A 123 -1.06 11.50 -24.14
C ALA A 123 -0.18 11.43 -22.88
N MET A 124 -0.78 11.28 -21.67
CA MET A 124 -0.02 11.18 -20.41
C MET A 124 0.52 9.76 -20.14
N GLY A 125 -0.12 8.72 -20.69
CA GLY A 125 0.18 7.32 -20.40
C GLY A 125 0.01 6.95 -18.91
N PRO A 126 0.22 5.70 -18.52
CA PRO A 126 0.15 5.23 -17.12
C PRO A 126 1.40 5.69 -16.35
N SER A 127 1.46 6.97 -16.02
CA SER A 127 2.53 7.63 -15.27
C SER A 127 2.10 7.93 -13.83
N ALA A 128 3.05 8.26 -12.96
CA ALA A 128 2.73 8.71 -11.61
C ALA A 128 1.84 9.97 -11.61
N ALA A 129 2.08 10.90 -12.54
CA ALA A 129 1.26 12.09 -12.70
C ALA A 129 -0.17 11.73 -13.12
N PHE A 130 -0.33 10.76 -14.01
CA PHE A 130 -1.63 10.23 -14.44
C PHE A 130 -2.44 9.70 -13.27
N TYR A 131 -1.88 8.82 -12.44
CA TYR A 131 -2.63 8.23 -11.32
C TYR A 131 -2.97 9.23 -10.22
N ARG A 132 -2.06 10.15 -9.86
CA ARG A 132 -2.37 11.26 -8.94
C ARG A 132 -3.54 12.09 -9.44
N PHE A 133 -3.56 12.31 -10.71
CA PHE A 133 -4.57 13.10 -11.37
C PHE A 133 -5.91 12.36 -11.41
N LEU A 134 -5.93 11.08 -11.80
CA LEU A 134 -7.10 10.23 -11.76
C LEU A 134 -7.69 10.13 -10.34
N GLN A 135 -6.83 10.12 -9.33
CA GLN A 135 -7.21 10.19 -7.92
C GLN A 135 -7.99 11.47 -7.60
N GLN A 136 -7.49 12.63 -8.04
CA GLN A 136 -8.19 13.91 -7.84
C GLN A 136 -9.55 13.94 -8.56
N CYS A 137 -9.60 13.38 -9.74
CA CYS A 137 -10.82 13.24 -10.51
C CYS A 137 -11.88 12.42 -9.78
N LEU A 138 -11.49 11.26 -9.26
CA LEU A 138 -12.38 10.39 -8.50
C LEU A 138 -12.84 11.02 -7.19
N ILE A 139 -11.95 11.75 -6.48
CA ILE A 139 -12.32 12.50 -5.27
C ILE A 139 -13.38 13.55 -5.60
N LEU A 140 -13.17 14.32 -6.66
CA LEU A 140 -14.08 15.40 -7.05
C LEU A 140 -15.44 14.84 -7.47
N ALA A 141 -15.45 13.81 -8.33
CA ALA A 141 -16.68 13.15 -8.78
C ALA A 141 -17.42 12.51 -7.60
N ALA A 142 -16.70 11.85 -6.68
CA ALA A 142 -17.27 11.28 -5.47
C ALA A 142 -17.84 12.35 -4.53
N GLY A 143 -17.13 13.47 -4.33
CA GLY A 143 -17.61 14.60 -3.52
C GLY A 143 -18.86 15.27 -4.06
N GLN A 144 -19.11 15.15 -5.37
CA GLN A 144 -20.29 15.70 -6.05
C GLN A 144 -21.37 14.65 -6.32
N ASN A 145 -21.21 13.41 -5.84
CA ASN A 145 -22.12 12.27 -6.08
C ASN A 145 -22.34 11.96 -7.58
N GLN A 146 -21.32 12.18 -8.41
CA GLN A 146 -21.39 11.97 -9.86
C GLN A 146 -21.03 10.52 -10.22
N SER A 147 -21.92 9.58 -9.92
CA SER A 147 -21.74 8.14 -10.17
C SER A 147 -21.51 7.82 -11.65
N ASP A 148 -22.14 8.57 -12.57
CA ASP A 148 -21.99 8.35 -14.01
C ASP A 148 -20.57 8.72 -14.49
N VAL A 149 -19.97 9.78 -13.94
CA VAL A 149 -18.58 10.14 -14.22
C VAL A 149 -17.64 9.06 -13.71
N ILE A 150 -17.86 8.58 -12.48
CA ILE A 150 -17.07 7.50 -11.88
C ILE A 150 -17.16 6.23 -12.73
N ARG A 151 -18.38 5.88 -13.18
CA ARG A 151 -18.60 4.74 -14.07
C ARG A 151 -17.86 4.88 -15.40
N SER A 152 -17.94 6.04 -16.03
CA SER A 152 -17.24 6.32 -17.29
C SER A 152 -15.73 6.21 -17.17
N ILE A 153 -15.16 6.60 -16.02
CA ILE A 153 -13.73 6.40 -15.72
C ILE A 153 -13.40 4.92 -15.66
N TYR A 154 -14.19 4.11 -14.95
CA TYR A 154 -13.91 2.68 -14.78
C TYR A 154 -14.23 1.85 -16.02
N GLN A 155 -15.12 2.27 -16.91
CA GLN A 155 -15.32 1.62 -18.21
C GLN A 155 -14.11 1.69 -19.13
N ASN A 156 -13.13 2.53 -18.80
CA ASN A 156 -11.94 2.70 -19.61
C ASN A 156 -10.79 1.80 -19.10
N GLU A 157 -10.82 0.52 -19.48
CA GLU A 157 -9.87 -0.50 -19.01
C GLU A 157 -8.40 -0.13 -19.31
N ALA A 158 -8.14 0.63 -20.37
CA ALA A 158 -6.78 1.07 -20.72
C ALA A 158 -6.13 1.95 -19.62
N TRP A 159 -6.92 2.52 -18.73
CA TRP A 159 -6.43 3.33 -17.62
C TRP A 159 -5.97 2.50 -16.41
N PHE A 160 -6.31 1.21 -16.40
CA PHE A 160 -6.00 0.29 -15.31
C PHE A 160 -5.23 -0.95 -15.81
N PRO A 161 -4.02 -0.78 -16.39
CA PRO A 161 -3.26 -1.92 -16.92
C PRO A 161 -2.88 -2.90 -15.78
N PHE A 162 -2.79 -4.19 -16.10
CA PHE A 162 -2.42 -5.23 -15.13
C PHE A 162 -0.98 -5.07 -14.61
N ASP A 163 -0.09 -4.54 -15.42
CA ASP A 163 1.32 -4.43 -15.12
C ASP A 163 1.80 -2.99 -15.35
N VAL A 164 2.02 -2.29 -14.25
CA VAL A 164 2.58 -0.94 -14.25
C VAL A 164 4.09 -1.08 -14.04
N GLN A 165 4.86 -1.05 -15.11
CA GLN A 165 6.31 -1.25 -15.12
C GLN A 165 7.08 -0.20 -14.31
N ASN A 166 6.59 1.03 -14.27
CA ASN A 166 7.24 2.13 -13.57
C ASN A 166 6.90 2.08 -12.08
N LYS A 167 7.91 2.01 -11.20
CA LYS A 167 7.73 1.90 -9.74
C LYS A 167 6.98 3.08 -9.13
N ASP A 168 7.21 4.30 -9.61
CA ASP A 168 6.54 5.49 -9.09
C ASP A 168 5.07 5.51 -9.53
N ALA A 169 4.81 5.10 -10.77
CA ALA A 169 3.45 4.94 -11.27
C ALA A 169 2.69 3.84 -10.52
N ALA A 170 3.33 2.70 -10.25
CA ALA A 170 2.76 1.62 -9.47
C ALA A 170 2.44 2.04 -8.02
N TYR A 171 3.28 2.88 -7.41
CA TYR A 171 3.02 3.44 -6.09
C TYR A 171 1.80 4.37 -6.08
N GLU A 172 1.67 5.24 -7.08
CA GLU A 172 0.52 6.14 -7.18
C GLU A 172 -0.77 5.40 -7.59
N GLU A 173 -0.68 4.37 -8.43
CA GLU A 173 -1.79 3.46 -8.70
C GLU A 173 -2.30 2.79 -7.42
N PHE A 174 -1.38 2.30 -6.61
CA PHE A 174 -1.69 1.72 -5.32
C PHE A 174 -2.41 2.74 -4.40
N ASN A 175 -1.92 3.98 -4.30
CA ASN A 175 -2.56 5.05 -3.52
C ASN A 175 -3.98 5.36 -4.05
N LEU A 176 -4.14 5.38 -5.37
CA LEU A 176 -5.43 5.54 -6.02
C LEU A 176 -6.42 4.46 -5.57
N HIS A 177 -6.06 3.19 -5.69
CA HIS A 177 -6.96 2.08 -5.34
C HIS A 177 -7.29 2.02 -3.85
N GLN A 178 -6.36 2.47 -2.99
CA GLN A 178 -6.67 2.63 -1.57
C GLN A 178 -7.70 3.72 -1.31
N LEU A 179 -7.54 4.86 -1.95
CA LEU A 179 -8.51 5.94 -1.83
C LEU A 179 -9.89 5.49 -2.33
N VAL A 180 -9.93 4.80 -3.48
CA VAL A 180 -11.15 4.20 -4.02
C VAL A 180 -11.81 3.26 -3.02
N GLY A 181 -11.01 2.39 -2.38
CA GLY A 181 -11.49 1.50 -1.32
C GLY A 181 -12.09 2.26 -0.13
N ILE A 182 -11.46 3.38 0.27
CA ILE A 182 -11.99 4.24 1.32
C ILE A 182 -13.38 4.78 0.94
N TYR A 183 -13.54 5.30 -0.25
CA TYR A 183 -14.82 5.84 -0.71
C TYR A 183 -15.89 4.75 -0.88
N CYS A 184 -15.52 3.60 -1.44
CA CYS A 184 -16.45 2.48 -1.62
C CYS A 184 -16.95 1.91 -0.27
N PHE A 185 -16.02 1.65 0.66
CA PHE A 185 -16.32 0.83 1.84
C PHE A 185 -16.55 1.66 3.12
N GLN A 186 -16.15 2.92 3.15
CA GLN A 186 -16.25 3.75 4.35
C GLN A 186 -17.23 4.91 4.20
N LYS A 187 -17.19 5.59 3.06
CA LYS A 187 -18.05 6.76 2.82
C LYS A 187 -19.39 6.39 2.21
N SER A 188 -19.54 5.15 1.74
CA SER A 188 -20.78 4.64 1.15
C SER A 188 -21.34 5.56 0.08
N ILE A 189 -20.49 6.01 -0.85
CA ILE A 189 -20.92 6.91 -1.93
C ILE A 189 -21.82 6.11 -2.89
N PRO A 190 -23.07 6.54 -3.10
CA PRO A 190 -24.02 5.80 -3.93
C PRO A 190 -23.47 5.53 -5.34
N GLY A 191 -23.62 4.30 -5.82
CA GLY A 191 -23.18 3.90 -7.16
C GLY A 191 -21.66 3.73 -7.35
N PHE A 192 -20.84 4.05 -6.35
CA PHE A 192 -19.39 3.93 -6.50
C PHE A 192 -18.94 2.46 -6.61
N ALA A 193 -19.50 1.59 -5.78
CA ALA A 193 -19.21 0.16 -5.83
C ALA A 193 -19.67 -0.48 -7.15
N ASP A 194 -20.83 -0.07 -7.65
CA ASP A 194 -21.33 -0.54 -8.95
C ASP A 194 -20.45 -0.03 -10.10
N ALA A 195 -20.06 1.25 -10.06
CA ALA A 195 -19.14 1.82 -11.05
C ALA A 195 -17.78 1.14 -11.06
N LEU A 196 -17.20 0.86 -9.87
CA LEU A 196 -15.93 0.11 -9.76
C LEU A 196 -16.01 -1.27 -10.43
N SER A 197 -17.19 -1.91 -10.37
CA SER A 197 -17.41 -3.22 -10.98
C SER A 197 -17.40 -3.23 -12.51
N GLU A 198 -17.41 -2.07 -13.15
CA GLU A 198 -17.27 -1.96 -14.61
C GLU A 198 -15.84 -2.25 -15.09
N SER A 199 -14.83 -2.09 -14.21
CA SER A 199 -13.44 -2.47 -14.50
C SER A 199 -13.00 -3.65 -13.66
N ALA A 200 -12.88 -4.82 -14.30
CA ALA A 200 -12.39 -6.05 -13.66
C ALA A 200 -11.01 -5.84 -13.01
N GLN A 201 -10.14 -5.09 -13.65
CA GLN A 201 -8.78 -4.82 -13.19
C GLN A 201 -8.76 -3.88 -11.97
N ALA A 202 -9.49 -2.76 -12.04
CA ALA A 202 -9.61 -1.84 -10.91
C ALA A 202 -10.29 -2.51 -9.72
N LEU A 203 -11.35 -3.29 -9.95
CA LEU A 203 -12.01 -4.08 -8.93
C LEU A 203 -11.04 -5.04 -8.23
N LYS A 204 -10.28 -5.82 -9.00
CA LYS A 204 -9.27 -6.74 -8.45
C LYS A 204 -8.26 -5.99 -7.57
N ARG A 205 -7.72 -4.87 -8.05
CA ARG A 205 -6.72 -4.08 -7.33
C ARG A 205 -7.26 -3.48 -6.04
N VAL A 206 -8.44 -2.87 -6.09
CA VAL A 206 -9.07 -2.32 -4.88
C VAL A 206 -9.31 -3.40 -3.83
N LEU A 207 -9.79 -4.57 -4.23
CA LEU A 207 -10.01 -5.69 -3.31
C LEU A 207 -8.71 -6.25 -2.73
N GLN A 208 -7.63 -6.26 -3.50
CA GLN A 208 -6.31 -6.68 -3.02
C GLN A 208 -5.69 -5.69 -2.01
N TYR A 209 -5.88 -4.39 -2.24
CA TYR A 209 -5.23 -3.35 -1.43
C TYR A 209 -6.06 -2.88 -0.24
N CYS A 210 -7.38 -3.07 -0.27
CA CYS A 210 -8.30 -2.61 0.77
C CYS A 210 -9.02 -3.77 1.46
N VAL A 211 -8.30 -4.83 1.78
CA VAL A 211 -8.84 -6.05 2.39
C VAL A 211 -9.63 -5.74 3.66
N GLN A 212 -10.90 -6.16 3.69
CA GLN A 212 -11.77 -6.05 4.85
C GLN A 212 -12.44 -7.41 5.15
N TYR A 213 -12.78 -7.63 6.41
CA TYR A 213 -13.44 -8.86 6.87
C TYR A 213 -14.12 -8.63 8.22
N GLY A 214 -15.04 -9.53 8.58
CA GLY A 214 -15.81 -9.45 9.81
C GLY A 214 -16.94 -8.42 9.75
N ILE A 215 -17.35 -7.92 10.90
CA ILE A 215 -18.45 -6.98 11.05
C ILE A 215 -18.13 -5.67 10.30
N GLY A 216 -19.07 -5.23 9.46
CA GLY A 216 -18.97 -3.99 8.69
C GLY A 216 -18.16 -4.11 7.40
N ALA A 217 -17.87 -5.33 6.95
CA ALA A 217 -17.23 -5.61 5.67
C ALA A 217 -18.23 -6.05 4.57
N GLU A 218 -19.53 -5.85 4.77
CA GLU A 218 -20.59 -6.39 3.91
C GLU A 218 -20.43 -5.94 2.46
N GLU A 219 -20.17 -4.64 2.22
CA GLU A 219 -19.96 -4.13 0.86
C GLU A 219 -18.70 -4.68 0.21
N TYR A 220 -17.62 -4.81 0.99
CA TYR A 220 -16.39 -5.43 0.51
C TYR A 220 -16.63 -6.89 0.09
N ILE A 221 -17.30 -7.68 0.94
CA ILE A 221 -17.56 -9.09 0.66
C ILE A 221 -18.51 -9.26 -0.54
N LYS A 222 -19.51 -8.39 -0.70
CA LYS A 222 -20.37 -8.39 -1.87
C LYS A 222 -19.58 -8.21 -3.17
N LEU A 223 -18.69 -7.21 -3.21
CA LEU A 223 -17.81 -6.98 -4.37
C LEU A 223 -16.78 -8.12 -4.54
N PHE A 224 -16.32 -8.67 -3.44
CA PHE A 224 -15.35 -9.78 -3.46
C PHE A 224 -15.97 -11.06 -4.04
N ASN A 225 -17.23 -11.38 -3.70
CA ASN A 225 -17.98 -12.49 -4.29
C ASN A 225 -18.20 -12.25 -5.79
N ARG A 226 -18.58 -11.04 -6.19
CA ARG A 226 -18.68 -10.68 -7.61
C ARG A 226 -17.36 -10.86 -8.36
N ALA A 227 -16.25 -10.45 -7.77
CA ALA A 227 -14.93 -10.66 -8.36
C ALA A 227 -14.56 -12.15 -8.47
N ALA A 228 -15.02 -12.97 -7.52
CA ALA A 228 -14.87 -14.43 -7.58
C ALA A 228 -15.69 -15.02 -8.73
N ASP A 229 -16.95 -14.59 -8.93
CA ASP A 229 -17.80 -15.02 -10.04
C ASP A 229 -17.20 -14.63 -11.39
N LEU A 230 -16.51 -13.48 -11.48
CA LEU A 230 -15.75 -13.05 -12.64
C LEU A 230 -14.39 -13.74 -12.78
N LYS A 231 -14.06 -14.68 -11.90
CA LYS A 231 -12.80 -15.44 -11.88
C LYS A 231 -11.53 -14.58 -11.76
N LEU A 232 -11.63 -13.38 -11.19
CA LEU A 232 -10.50 -12.46 -11.09
C LEU A 232 -9.37 -12.97 -10.19
N PHE A 233 -9.68 -13.90 -9.28
CA PHE A 233 -8.73 -14.52 -8.35
C PHE A 233 -8.47 -16.01 -8.65
N GLU A 234 -8.75 -16.49 -9.86
CA GLU A 234 -8.54 -17.90 -10.23
C GLU A 234 -7.07 -18.31 -10.06
N SER A 235 -6.14 -17.42 -10.36
CA SER A 235 -4.70 -17.63 -10.12
C SER A 235 -4.24 -17.37 -8.67
N GLU A 236 -5.15 -16.97 -7.79
CA GLU A 236 -4.85 -16.56 -6.41
C GLU A 236 -5.87 -17.15 -5.42
N PRO A 237 -6.09 -18.47 -5.45
CA PRO A 237 -7.11 -19.12 -4.63
C PRO A 237 -6.84 -18.97 -3.12
N ASP A 238 -5.58 -18.90 -2.73
CA ASP A 238 -5.14 -18.63 -1.36
C ASP A 238 -5.59 -17.26 -0.86
N PHE A 239 -5.54 -16.25 -1.71
CA PHE A 239 -6.06 -14.92 -1.37
C PHE A 239 -7.58 -14.95 -1.25
N LEU A 240 -8.27 -15.51 -2.25
CA LEU A 240 -9.73 -15.60 -2.30
C LEU A 240 -10.29 -16.33 -1.06
N TYR A 241 -9.95 -17.60 -0.92
CA TYR A 241 -10.55 -18.45 0.10
C TYR A 241 -10.11 -18.10 1.51
N SER A 242 -8.88 -17.58 1.70
CA SER A 242 -8.46 -17.14 3.03
C SER A 242 -9.23 -15.93 3.55
N ILE A 243 -9.64 -15.00 2.67
CA ILE A 243 -10.46 -13.85 3.06
C ILE A 243 -11.88 -14.29 3.42
N LEU A 244 -12.52 -15.11 2.56
CA LEU A 244 -13.87 -15.60 2.81
C LEU A 244 -13.93 -16.43 4.10
N ALA A 245 -12.99 -17.38 4.26
CA ALA A 245 -12.91 -18.17 5.47
C ALA A 245 -12.71 -17.32 6.73
N TYR A 246 -11.81 -16.33 6.67
CA TYR A 246 -11.53 -15.48 7.81
C TYR A 246 -12.70 -14.53 8.12
N HIS A 247 -13.41 -14.05 7.12
CA HIS A 247 -14.63 -13.26 7.28
C HIS A 247 -15.70 -14.05 8.05
N HIS A 248 -16.04 -15.26 7.58
CA HIS A 248 -17.03 -16.12 8.23
C HIS A 248 -16.62 -16.53 9.65
N TYR A 249 -15.34 -16.83 9.84
CA TYR A 249 -14.80 -17.12 11.18
C TYR A 249 -15.04 -15.96 12.17
N LEU A 250 -14.80 -14.72 11.75
CA LEU A 250 -15.02 -13.55 12.60
C LEU A 250 -16.49 -13.24 12.87
N LEU A 251 -17.40 -13.73 12.04
CA LEU A 251 -18.84 -13.66 12.27
C LEU A 251 -19.39 -14.81 13.12
N GLY A 252 -18.51 -15.75 13.54
CA GLY A 252 -18.91 -16.93 14.30
C GLY A 252 -19.48 -18.07 13.45
N ASP A 253 -19.45 -17.94 12.12
CA ASP A 253 -19.89 -18.98 11.16
C ASP A 253 -18.74 -19.95 10.86
N ALA A 254 -18.53 -20.89 11.79
CA ALA A 254 -17.43 -21.85 11.67
C ALA A 254 -17.60 -22.83 10.51
N ASP A 255 -18.82 -23.17 10.13
CA ASP A 255 -19.09 -24.13 9.05
C ASP A 255 -18.74 -23.54 7.68
N SER A 256 -19.18 -22.31 7.38
CA SER A 256 -18.79 -21.60 6.17
C SER A 256 -17.28 -21.33 6.13
N ALA A 257 -16.69 -20.91 7.26
CA ALA A 257 -15.26 -20.72 7.36
C ALA A 257 -14.48 -21.99 7.01
N LYS A 258 -14.91 -23.14 7.54
CA LYS A 258 -14.31 -24.43 7.24
C LYS A 258 -14.50 -24.83 5.80
N SER A 259 -15.70 -24.63 5.23
CA SER A 259 -15.98 -24.94 3.83
C SER A 259 -15.02 -24.20 2.88
N HIS A 260 -14.76 -22.91 3.12
CA HIS A 260 -13.79 -22.15 2.33
C HIS A 260 -12.35 -22.61 2.56
N LEU A 261 -11.99 -22.99 3.79
CA LEU A 261 -10.67 -23.54 4.09
C LEU A 261 -10.44 -24.90 3.40
N ASP A 262 -11.49 -25.76 3.33
CA ASP A 262 -11.45 -27.04 2.62
C ASP A 262 -11.34 -26.84 1.09
N GLN A 263 -11.95 -25.78 0.53
CA GLN A 263 -11.73 -25.40 -0.88
C GLN A 263 -10.25 -25.05 -1.12
N LEU A 264 -9.65 -24.30 -0.20
CA LEU A 264 -8.24 -23.94 -0.28
C LEU A 264 -7.32 -25.17 -0.28
N GLY A 265 -7.65 -26.21 0.49
CA GLY A 265 -6.90 -27.47 0.54
C GLY A 265 -6.77 -28.21 -0.79
N LYS A 266 -7.54 -27.82 -1.82
CA LYS A 266 -7.44 -28.37 -3.18
C LYS A 266 -6.34 -27.72 -4.03
N TYR A 267 -5.72 -26.65 -3.54
CA TYR A 267 -4.72 -25.88 -4.26
C TYR A 267 -3.36 -25.97 -3.57
N GLU A 268 -2.30 -25.99 -4.36
CA GLU A 268 -0.95 -25.83 -3.84
C GLU A 268 -0.73 -24.36 -3.45
N ILE A 269 -0.47 -24.14 -2.16
CA ILE A 269 -0.25 -22.79 -1.63
C ILE A 269 1.22 -22.45 -1.79
N ALA A 270 1.50 -21.39 -2.53
CA ALA A 270 2.85 -20.86 -2.65
C ALA A 270 3.34 -20.31 -1.29
N PRO A 271 4.39 -20.88 -0.69
CA PRO A 271 4.85 -20.50 0.66
C PRO A 271 5.27 -19.04 0.80
N GLU A 272 5.57 -18.40 -0.31
CA GLU A 272 5.96 -16.98 -0.38
C GLU A 272 4.82 -15.99 -0.22
N ARG A 273 3.57 -16.44 -0.28
CA ARG A 273 2.38 -15.60 -0.14
C ARG A 273 1.99 -15.44 1.33
N LEU A 274 2.47 -14.41 1.93
CA LEU A 274 2.48 -14.20 3.36
C LEU A 274 1.18 -13.70 3.98
N LEU A 275 0.48 -12.79 3.31
CA LEU A 275 -0.78 -12.25 3.83
C LEU A 275 -1.86 -13.35 3.92
N PRO A 276 -2.06 -14.21 2.91
CA PRO A 276 -2.91 -15.37 3.05
C PRO A 276 -2.43 -16.34 4.12
N SER A 277 -1.12 -16.59 4.20
CA SER A 277 -0.55 -17.59 5.14
C SER A 277 -0.90 -17.30 6.60
N GLY A 278 -0.83 -16.05 7.05
CA GLY A 278 -1.21 -15.69 8.41
C GLY A 278 -2.67 -15.99 8.72
N ARG A 279 -3.59 -15.67 7.80
CA ARG A 279 -5.03 -16.00 7.95
C ARG A 279 -5.27 -17.50 7.97
N ILE A 280 -4.64 -18.22 7.04
CA ILE A 280 -4.79 -19.68 6.91
C ILE A 280 -4.31 -20.37 8.18
N ARG A 281 -3.13 -20.01 8.72
CA ARG A 281 -2.62 -20.59 9.96
C ARG A 281 -3.58 -20.39 11.12
N CYS A 282 -4.06 -19.17 11.31
CA CYS A 282 -5.03 -18.87 12.36
C CYS A 282 -6.32 -19.69 12.24
N LEU A 283 -6.84 -19.83 11.03
CA LEU A 283 -8.04 -20.63 10.76
C LEU A 283 -7.78 -22.12 11.00
N GLN A 284 -6.64 -22.66 10.56
CA GLN A 284 -6.24 -24.04 10.82
C GLN A 284 -6.19 -24.34 12.32
N TRP A 285 -5.64 -23.41 13.11
CA TRP A 285 -5.57 -23.60 14.57
C TRP A 285 -6.94 -23.42 15.25
N ALA A 286 -7.71 -22.42 14.86
CA ALA A 286 -9.00 -22.10 15.46
C ALA A 286 -10.08 -23.16 15.13
N LEU A 287 -10.03 -23.75 13.93
CA LEU A 287 -11.01 -24.73 13.46
C LEU A 287 -10.51 -26.18 13.57
N SER A 288 -9.33 -26.38 14.16
CA SER A 288 -8.79 -27.71 14.41
C SER A 288 -9.66 -28.51 15.36
N LYS A 289 -9.84 -29.80 15.06
CA LYS A 289 -10.48 -30.75 15.98
C LYS A 289 -9.54 -31.19 17.11
N HIS A 290 -8.24 -31.00 16.94
CA HIS A 290 -7.22 -31.36 17.92
C HIS A 290 -6.66 -30.10 18.58
N GLU A 291 -6.33 -30.21 19.85
CA GLU A 291 -5.69 -29.13 20.56
C GLU A 291 -4.29 -28.88 19.97
N VAL A 292 -4.08 -27.66 19.46
CA VAL A 292 -2.77 -27.24 18.92
C VAL A 292 -1.96 -26.69 20.10
N THR A 293 -0.78 -27.26 20.36
CA THR A 293 0.06 -26.84 21.47
C THR A 293 0.84 -25.56 21.18
N ASP A 294 1.31 -24.86 22.22
CA ASP A 294 2.18 -23.68 22.08
C ASP A 294 3.51 -24.04 21.37
N GLY A 295 3.98 -25.28 21.55
CA GLY A 295 5.14 -25.80 20.86
C GLY A 295 4.93 -25.92 19.35
N ASP A 296 3.75 -26.44 18.94
CA ASP A 296 3.39 -26.59 17.52
C ASP A 296 3.29 -25.21 16.86
N ILE A 297 2.60 -24.25 17.50
CA ILE A 297 2.47 -22.89 16.99
C ILE A 297 3.86 -22.24 16.84
N SER A 298 4.70 -22.36 17.85
CA SER A 298 6.07 -21.82 17.82
C SER A 298 6.91 -22.41 16.69
N ALA A 299 6.83 -23.72 16.47
CA ALA A 299 7.55 -24.42 15.42
C ALA A 299 7.08 -23.99 14.02
N ILE A 300 5.77 -23.89 13.82
CA ILE A 300 5.17 -23.44 12.55
C ILE A 300 5.58 -21.99 12.26
N VAL A 301 5.45 -21.07 13.23
CA VAL A 301 5.84 -19.67 13.07
C VAL A 301 7.33 -19.54 12.77
N ALA A 302 8.18 -20.36 13.40
CA ALA A 302 9.62 -20.35 13.15
C ALA A 302 9.97 -20.85 11.73
N ASN A 303 9.28 -21.86 11.24
CA ASN A 303 9.46 -22.34 9.87
C ASN A 303 8.96 -21.32 8.84
N ASP A 304 7.78 -20.77 9.04
CA ASP A 304 7.22 -19.71 8.19
C ASP A 304 8.16 -18.49 8.16
N PHE A 305 8.77 -18.10 9.29
CA PHE A 305 9.75 -17.03 9.34
C PHE A 305 11.03 -17.33 8.57
N LYS A 306 11.54 -18.57 8.62
CA LYS A 306 12.73 -18.96 7.84
C LYS A 306 12.47 -18.88 6.34
N LEU A 307 11.31 -19.38 5.89
CA LEU A 307 10.91 -19.28 4.48
C LEU A 307 10.84 -17.81 4.03
N PHE A 308 10.35 -16.97 4.91
CA PHE A 308 10.26 -15.53 4.73
C PHE A 308 11.61 -14.87 4.58
N LYS A 309 12.47 -15.03 5.56
CA LYS A 309 13.80 -14.41 5.62
C LYS A 309 14.64 -14.69 4.38
N ASN A 310 14.46 -15.89 3.80
CA ASN A 310 15.21 -16.31 2.62
C ASN A 310 14.67 -15.74 1.30
N LYS A 311 13.41 -15.30 1.27
CA LYS A 311 12.73 -14.84 0.05
C LYS A 311 12.32 -13.35 0.10
N ALA A 312 12.21 -12.77 1.28
CA ALA A 312 11.67 -11.43 1.44
C ALA A 312 12.78 -10.37 1.42
N GLN A 313 12.66 -9.45 0.48
CA GLN A 313 13.41 -8.19 0.49
C GLN A 313 12.99 -7.28 1.67
N HIS A 314 11.89 -7.59 2.37
CA HIS A 314 11.30 -6.75 3.42
C HIS A 314 10.85 -7.57 4.62
N LEU A 315 11.60 -7.50 5.71
CA LEU A 315 11.22 -8.08 7.02
C LEU A 315 9.88 -7.56 7.53
N ASP A 316 9.47 -6.36 7.13
CA ASP A 316 8.19 -5.74 7.53
C ASP A 316 6.95 -6.53 7.06
N ALA A 317 7.07 -7.31 5.98
CA ALA A 317 5.96 -8.14 5.52
C ALA A 317 5.59 -9.25 6.51
N PHE A 318 6.54 -9.74 7.31
CA PHE A 318 6.23 -10.71 8.37
C PHE A 318 5.40 -10.11 9.51
N SER A 319 5.38 -8.81 9.66
CA SER A 319 4.51 -8.12 10.62
C SER A 319 3.02 -8.34 10.30
N PHE A 320 2.64 -8.43 9.02
CA PHE A 320 1.28 -8.76 8.61
C PHE A 320 0.90 -10.19 9.01
N TYR A 321 1.81 -11.15 8.84
CA TYR A 321 1.61 -12.53 9.28
C TYR A 321 1.41 -12.57 10.80
N LEU A 322 2.30 -11.95 11.57
CA LEU A 322 2.21 -11.90 13.02
C LEU A 322 0.96 -11.18 13.54
N LEU A 323 0.41 -10.23 12.81
CA LEU A 323 -0.83 -9.58 13.18
C LEU A 323 -1.98 -10.59 13.35
N TYR A 324 -2.14 -11.49 12.39
CA TYR A 324 -3.15 -12.54 12.50
C TYR A 324 -2.84 -13.52 13.61
N VAL A 325 -1.57 -13.92 13.75
CA VAL A 325 -1.12 -14.83 14.81
C VAL A 325 -1.39 -14.24 16.19
N LEU A 326 -1.01 -12.99 16.44
CA LEU A 326 -1.23 -12.34 17.75
C LEU A 326 -2.72 -12.16 18.07
N ARG A 327 -3.52 -11.82 17.08
CA ARG A 327 -4.97 -11.75 17.26
C ARG A 327 -5.54 -13.10 17.68
N TYR A 328 -5.16 -14.18 16.98
CA TYR A 328 -5.56 -15.54 17.36
C TYR A 328 -5.14 -15.86 18.79
N LEU A 329 -3.87 -15.63 19.14
CA LEU A 329 -3.34 -15.93 20.48
C LEU A 329 -4.04 -15.13 21.58
N TYR A 330 -4.39 -13.88 21.32
CA TYR A 330 -5.17 -13.06 22.24
C TYR A 330 -6.55 -13.67 22.51
N HIS A 331 -7.30 -14.05 21.46
CA HIS A 331 -8.63 -14.64 21.63
C HIS A 331 -8.58 -16.08 22.16
N ALA A 332 -7.50 -16.83 21.89
CA ALA A 332 -7.25 -18.14 22.44
C ALA A 332 -6.64 -18.12 23.87
N GLU A 333 -6.51 -16.94 24.49
CA GLU A 333 -5.93 -16.72 25.82
C GLU A 333 -4.47 -17.22 25.99
N ARG A 334 -3.73 -17.39 24.88
CA ARG A 334 -2.32 -17.81 24.87
C ARG A 334 -1.37 -16.60 24.96
N ASN A 335 -1.54 -15.82 26.02
CA ASN A 335 -0.95 -14.49 26.13
C ASN A 335 0.58 -14.50 26.24
N GLU A 336 1.15 -15.44 26.99
CA GLU A 336 2.61 -15.56 27.14
C GLU A 336 3.30 -15.92 25.82
N LEU A 337 2.70 -16.81 25.05
CA LEU A 337 3.22 -17.18 23.73
C LEU A 337 3.21 -15.96 22.79
N GLY A 338 2.15 -15.17 22.79
CA GLY A 338 2.07 -13.96 21.98
C GLY A 338 3.21 -12.97 22.27
N ILE A 339 3.47 -12.70 23.54
CA ILE A 339 4.59 -11.83 23.95
C ILE A 339 5.94 -12.44 23.59
N LYS A 340 6.12 -13.75 23.78
CA LYS A 340 7.34 -14.47 23.41
C LYS A 340 7.64 -14.37 21.91
N LEU A 341 6.64 -14.58 21.06
CA LEU A 341 6.81 -14.46 19.60
C LEU A 341 7.19 -13.03 19.19
N MET A 342 6.57 -12.02 19.76
CA MET A 342 6.94 -10.63 19.50
C MET A 342 8.38 -10.32 19.92
N ALA A 343 8.79 -10.73 21.10
CA ALA A 343 10.15 -10.56 21.58
C ALA A 343 11.18 -11.29 20.71
N THR A 344 10.80 -12.44 20.14
CA THR A 344 11.69 -13.24 19.29
C THR A 344 11.90 -12.61 17.92
N TYR A 345 10.82 -12.17 17.26
CA TYR A 345 10.88 -11.74 15.85
C TYR A 345 11.04 -10.23 15.68
N TYR A 346 10.60 -9.44 16.67
CA TYR A 346 10.67 -7.98 16.64
C TYR A 346 11.15 -7.37 17.95
N PRO A 347 12.34 -7.74 18.45
CA PRO A 347 12.85 -7.28 19.75
C PRO A 347 13.04 -5.75 19.80
N LYS A 348 13.26 -5.10 18.68
CA LYS A 348 13.50 -3.64 18.57
C LYS A 348 12.34 -2.87 17.92
N GLY A 349 11.27 -3.54 17.58
CA GLY A 349 10.19 -2.94 16.79
C GLY A 349 10.51 -2.85 15.28
N PRO A 350 9.81 -2.01 14.52
CA PRO A 350 9.98 -1.92 13.07
C PRO A 350 11.37 -1.41 12.69
N SER A 351 11.96 -2.02 11.67
CA SER A 351 13.28 -1.64 11.16
C SER A 351 13.23 -0.45 10.20
N SER A 352 12.07 -0.17 9.61
CA SER A 352 11.83 0.95 8.71
C SER A 352 10.46 1.57 8.96
N ILE A 353 10.32 2.86 8.66
CA ILE A 353 9.05 3.58 8.75
C ILE A 353 8.53 3.77 7.32
N SER A 354 8.08 2.70 6.68
CA SER A 354 7.18 2.85 5.56
C SER A 354 5.78 3.14 6.10
N PHE A 355 4.94 3.82 5.32
CA PHE A 355 3.55 4.09 5.69
C PHE A 355 2.81 2.79 6.08
N TRP A 356 3.03 1.73 5.33
CA TRP A 356 2.42 0.40 5.57
C TRP A 356 2.92 -0.26 6.84
N SER A 357 4.22 -0.20 7.09
CA SER A 357 4.76 -0.71 8.35
C SER A 357 4.13 0.03 9.53
N GLY A 358 3.91 1.35 9.38
CA GLY A 358 3.23 2.16 10.39
C GLY A 358 1.82 1.70 10.70
N VAL A 359 1.00 1.43 9.66
CA VAL A 359 -0.38 0.93 9.83
C VAL A 359 -0.42 -0.42 10.52
N VAL A 360 0.39 -1.38 10.06
CA VAL A 360 0.43 -2.72 10.65
C VAL A 360 0.95 -2.69 12.09
N TRP A 361 1.97 -1.89 12.35
CA TRP A 361 2.50 -1.73 13.71
C TRP A 361 1.50 -1.08 14.65
N ASN A 362 0.68 -0.17 14.15
CA ASN A 362 -0.39 0.43 14.94
C ASN A 362 -1.41 -0.63 15.36
N ARG A 363 -1.78 -1.54 14.45
CA ARG A 363 -2.66 -2.69 14.75
C ARG A 363 -2.00 -3.71 15.69
N LEU A 364 -0.73 -4.07 15.44
CA LEU A 364 0.03 -4.97 16.33
C LEU A 364 0.11 -4.46 17.76
N ARG A 365 0.25 -3.15 17.97
CA ARG A 365 0.28 -2.53 19.31
C ARG A 365 -0.99 -2.75 20.08
N ILE A 366 -2.17 -2.88 19.44
CA ILE A 366 -3.42 -3.22 20.10
C ILE A 366 -3.26 -4.59 20.79
N TYR A 367 -2.84 -5.61 20.02
CA TYR A 367 -2.70 -6.96 20.56
C TYR A 367 -1.56 -7.08 21.57
N ILE A 368 -0.42 -6.41 21.33
CA ILE A 368 0.68 -6.35 22.30
C ILE A 368 0.19 -5.77 23.64
N ALA A 369 -0.51 -4.65 23.60
CA ALA A 369 -1.05 -4.03 24.80
C ALA A 369 -2.12 -4.92 25.49
N ALA A 370 -3.00 -5.53 24.70
CA ALA A 370 -4.04 -6.43 25.20
C ALA A 370 -3.45 -7.68 25.87
N LEU A 371 -2.45 -8.30 25.26
CA LEU A 371 -1.73 -9.45 25.83
C LEU A 371 -1.04 -9.08 27.15
N HIS A 372 -0.36 -7.93 27.23
CA HIS A 372 0.23 -7.44 28.47
C HIS A 372 -0.83 -7.14 29.52
N MET A 373 -2.01 -6.60 29.15
CA MET A 373 -3.12 -6.39 30.09
C MET A 373 -3.61 -7.72 30.69
N LYS A 374 -3.77 -8.75 29.85
CA LYS A 374 -4.17 -10.11 30.31
C LYS A 374 -3.14 -10.73 31.24
N LEU A 375 -1.85 -10.43 31.05
CA LEU A 375 -0.74 -10.88 31.93
C LEU A 375 -0.51 -9.99 33.16
N ASN A 376 -1.41 -9.02 33.44
CA ASN A 376 -1.28 -8.03 34.52
C ASN A 376 -0.02 -7.15 34.44
N ASN A 377 0.66 -7.09 33.28
CA ASN A 377 1.81 -6.21 33.05
C ASN A 377 1.33 -4.83 32.57
N HIS A 378 0.80 -4.02 33.48
CA HIS A 378 0.17 -2.75 33.17
C HIS A 378 1.10 -1.70 32.59
N GLU A 379 2.37 -1.69 33.04
CA GLU A 379 3.34 -0.72 32.54
C GLU A 379 3.65 -0.96 31.04
N ALA A 380 3.93 -2.21 30.67
CA ALA A 380 4.18 -2.59 29.28
C ALA A 380 2.93 -2.38 28.42
N ALA A 381 1.73 -2.70 28.96
CA ALA A 381 0.47 -2.46 28.26
C ALA A 381 0.27 -0.97 27.95
N LEU A 382 0.46 -0.09 28.94
CA LEU A 382 0.37 1.37 28.74
C LEU A 382 1.41 1.89 27.76
N ASN A 383 2.65 1.40 27.84
CA ASN A 383 3.71 1.81 26.91
C ASN A 383 3.35 1.43 25.46
N ALA A 384 2.80 0.25 25.21
CA ALA A 384 2.33 -0.14 23.90
C ALA A 384 1.10 0.67 23.46
N PHE A 385 0.13 0.84 24.34
CA PHE A 385 -1.11 1.57 24.08
C PHE A 385 -0.89 3.04 23.73
N ASN A 386 -0.03 3.74 24.47
CA ASN A 386 0.28 5.16 24.24
C ASN A 386 0.99 5.43 22.91
N LYS A 387 1.49 4.40 22.25
CA LYS A 387 2.10 4.48 20.92
C LYS A 387 1.11 4.25 19.80
N ILE A 388 -0.16 3.92 20.10
CA ILE A 388 -1.22 3.73 19.11
C ILE A 388 -1.67 5.10 18.62
N ARG A 389 -1.68 5.27 17.30
CA ARG A 389 -2.17 6.47 16.62
C ARG A 389 -3.59 6.21 16.11
N VAL A 390 -4.58 6.70 16.84
CA VAL A 390 -6.00 6.43 16.58
C VAL A 390 -6.45 7.04 15.26
N GLU A 391 -5.89 8.19 14.88
CA GLU A 391 -6.14 8.87 13.61
C GLU A 391 -5.82 8.03 12.36
N TRP A 392 -4.98 7.01 12.51
CA TRP A 392 -4.66 6.09 11.41
C TRP A 392 -5.75 5.06 11.14
N PHE A 393 -6.62 4.79 12.11
CA PHE A 393 -7.76 3.88 11.91
C PHE A 393 -8.87 4.51 11.07
N ASP A 394 -9.01 5.84 11.09
CA ASP A 394 -9.97 6.54 10.24
C ASP A 394 -9.60 6.45 8.74
N THR A 395 -8.30 6.30 8.45
CA THR A 395 -7.78 6.16 7.09
C THR A 395 -7.84 4.71 6.58
N PHE A 396 -7.74 3.73 7.49
CA PHE A 396 -7.68 2.29 7.18
C PHE A 396 -8.60 1.53 8.14
N GLN A 397 -9.90 1.54 7.85
CA GLN A 397 -10.88 0.93 8.75
C GLN A 397 -10.78 -0.58 8.74
N PHE A 398 -10.11 -1.09 9.72
CA PHE A 398 -10.31 -2.45 10.17
C PHE A 398 -11.26 -2.41 11.36
N LYS A 399 -12.57 -2.40 11.11
CA LYS A 399 -13.60 -2.29 12.18
C LYS A 399 -13.42 -3.35 13.26
N SER A 400 -12.95 -4.53 12.88
CA SER A 400 -12.65 -5.57 13.87
C SER A 400 -11.53 -5.19 14.84
N ASP A 401 -10.45 -4.57 14.35
CA ASP A 401 -9.35 -4.11 15.21
C ASP A 401 -9.75 -2.87 16.02
N LEU A 402 -10.66 -2.05 15.49
CA LEU A 402 -11.20 -0.90 16.23
C LEU A 402 -12.03 -1.36 17.43
N ASN A 403 -12.81 -2.43 17.30
CA ASN A 403 -13.54 -3.02 18.44
C ASN A 403 -12.57 -3.51 19.50
N ASP A 404 -11.53 -4.27 19.10
CA ASP A 404 -10.49 -4.75 20.02
C ASP A 404 -9.77 -3.56 20.71
N TYR A 405 -9.52 -2.45 19.98
CA TYR A 405 -8.97 -1.22 20.55
C TYR A 405 -9.89 -0.57 21.57
N VAL A 406 -11.18 -0.47 21.29
CA VAL A 406 -12.16 0.14 22.22
C VAL A 406 -12.29 -0.69 23.50
N GLU A 407 -12.32 -2.01 23.38
CA GLU A 407 -12.31 -2.91 24.55
C GLU A 407 -11.05 -2.72 25.38
N LEU A 408 -9.89 -2.69 24.77
CA LEU A 408 -8.61 -2.42 25.43
C LEU A 408 -8.61 -1.06 26.14
N GLN A 409 -9.08 0.00 25.45
CA GLN A 409 -9.18 1.34 26.02
C GLN A 409 -10.05 1.35 27.28
N ASN A 410 -11.20 0.67 27.22
CA ASN A 410 -12.11 0.58 28.39
C ASN A 410 -11.47 -0.20 29.53
N ALA A 411 -10.77 -1.30 29.25
CA ALA A 411 -10.06 -2.07 30.28
C ALA A 411 -8.96 -1.24 30.98
N ILE A 412 -8.19 -0.46 30.22
CA ILE A 412 -7.15 0.43 30.74
C ILE A 412 -7.78 1.54 31.60
N LYS A 413 -8.87 2.17 31.13
CA LYS A 413 -9.59 3.21 31.88
C LYS A 413 -10.16 2.69 33.21
N ALA A 414 -10.75 1.48 33.21
CA ALA A 414 -11.30 0.85 34.39
C ALA A 414 -10.23 0.59 35.45
N LYS A 415 -9.06 0.10 35.07
CA LYS A 415 -7.95 -0.13 36.02
C LYS A 415 -7.35 1.17 36.56
N ASN A 416 -7.29 2.24 35.77
CA ASN A 416 -6.78 3.54 36.20
C ASN A 416 -7.73 4.21 37.22
N LYS A 417 -9.04 3.94 37.18
CA LYS A 417 -10.04 4.45 38.13
C LYS A 417 -9.99 3.72 39.48
N ASN A 418 -9.40 2.52 39.56
CA ASN A 418 -9.36 1.70 40.78
C ASN A 418 -7.91 1.46 41.29
N PRO A 419 -7.20 2.50 41.79
CA PRO A 419 -5.79 2.36 42.21
C PRO A 419 -5.60 1.51 43.46
N ARG A 420 -6.70 1.15 44.20
CA ARG A 420 -6.62 0.38 45.46
C ARG A 420 -6.21 -1.10 45.30
N SER A 421 -6.22 -1.65 44.09
CA SER A 421 -5.73 -3.01 43.81
C SER A 421 -4.21 -3.11 43.74
N ARG A 422 -3.49 -2.00 43.52
CA ARG A 422 -2.02 -1.97 43.42
C ARG A 422 -1.27 -2.25 44.73
N GLY A 423 -1.93 -2.18 45.88
CA GLY A 423 -1.29 -2.28 47.21
C GLY A 423 -1.27 -3.67 47.82
N LYS A 424 -2.03 -4.65 47.33
CA LYS A 424 -2.16 -5.96 47.99
C LYS A 424 -1.21 -7.07 47.46
N GLU A 425 -0.62 -6.91 46.27
CA GLU A 425 0.27 -7.94 45.68
C GLU A 425 1.75 -7.80 46.07
N LYS A 426 2.15 -6.78 46.83
CA LYS A 426 3.55 -6.60 47.29
C LYS A 426 3.84 -7.11 48.67
N ARG A 427 2.90 -7.84 49.31
CA ARG A 427 3.11 -8.48 50.61
C ARG A 427 2.60 -9.93 50.59
N GLY A 428 3.34 -10.77 49.94
CA GLY A 428 3.20 -12.20 49.96
C GLY A 428 4.54 -12.81 49.61
#